data_174cb3ce3bcdd3a92aa166dfa445eebf
#
_entry.id   174cb3ce3bcdd3a92aa166dfa445eebf
#
_cell.length_a   1.000
_cell.length_b   1.000
_cell.length_c   1.000
_cell.angle_alpha   90.00
_cell.angle_beta   90.00
_cell.angle_gamma   90.00
#
_symmetry.space_group_name_H-M   'P 1'
#
loop_
_entity.id
_entity.type
_entity.pdbx_description
1 polymer ?
#
loop_
_entity_poly.entity_id
_entity_poly.type
_entity_poly.pdbx_seq_one_letter_code
_entity_poly.pdbx_strand_id
1 'polypeptide(L)'
;MKKNILITAGPTNEYIDEVMKITNMSTGRLGIELTKNYLNEDAHVTLIGTRSVFRSGLFERYHLSDNPNLKSIQIETTEDMYRALESEAGTNYDLVIHSSAVGDYKPEFSFRMEDLAEEISKAVVEGKISRDEILDILTNPNCKVNDDTKISSYESNLTVKLTLTPKLISHLREWYPNALLVGFKLLENVTKEYLMEVAQRLCVKNNMDYIIANDLHDLRKGEHLSFLVNKDGYQNVEFHSPDDIYSKTKELVLKK
;
A
#
# COMPACT_ATOMS: atom_id res chain seq x y z
N MET A 1 26.76 15.12 -6.03
CA MET A 1 25.39 15.50 -6.41
C MET A 1 24.45 15.07 -5.28
N LYS A 2 23.43 15.84 -4.97
CA LYS A 2 22.39 15.44 -4.02
C LYS A 2 21.66 14.20 -4.55
N LYS A 3 21.31 13.29 -3.67
CA LYS A 3 20.54 12.09 -4.04
C LYS A 3 19.04 12.41 -4.15
N ASN A 4 18.38 11.81 -5.12
CA ASN A 4 16.94 11.90 -5.33
C ASN A 4 16.27 10.64 -4.77
N ILE A 5 15.41 10.78 -3.79
CA ILE A 5 14.79 9.67 -3.07
C ILE A 5 13.27 9.78 -3.22
N LEU A 6 12.60 8.70 -3.59
CA LEU A 6 11.15 8.61 -3.55
C LEU A 6 10.73 7.65 -2.43
N ILE A 7 9.80 8.09 -1.58
CA ILE A 7 9.28 7.29 -0.47
C ILE A 7 7.75 7.31 -0.54
N THR A 8 7.12 6.14 -0.45
CA THR A 8 5.67 6.06 -0.22
C THR A 8 5.40 5.72 1.23
N ALA A 9 4.39 6.31 1.85
CA ALA A 9 4.09 6.15 3.27
C ALA A 9 2.59 6.06 3.58
N GLY A 10 2.25 5.33 4.63
CA GLY A 10 0.88 5.21 5.13
C GLY A 10 0.02 4.23 4.35
N PRO A 11 -1.26 4.12 4.71
CA PRO A 11 -2.20 3.27 4.02
C PRO A 11 -2.81 3.97 2.81
N THR A 12 -3.37 3.22 1.86
CA THR A 12 -4.37 3.74 0.94
C THR A 12 -5.77 3.61 1.55
N ASN A 13 -6.70 4.43 1.09
CA ASN A 13 -8.07 4.49 1.56
C ASN A 13 -9.01 4.16 0.41
N GLU A 14 -9.80 3.10 0.54
CA GLU A 14 -10.73 2.68 -0.50
C GLU A 14 -12.16 2.97 -0.03
N TYR A 15 -12.79 3.96 -0.64
CA TYR A 15 -14.08 4.48 -0.18
C TYR A 15 -15.24 3.54 -0.52
N ILE A 16 -16.12 3.29 0.45
CA ILE A 16 -17.42 2.63 0.27
C ILE A 16 -18.45 3.68 -0.13
N ASP A 17 -18.40 4.84 0.55
CA ASP A 17 -19.19 6.04 0.27
C ASP A 17 -18.39 7.28 0.67
N GLU A 18 -18.97 8.47 0.72
CA GLU A 18 -18.29 9.71 1.12
C GLU A 18 -17.80 9.73 2.58
N VAL A 19 -18.27 8.80 3.42
CA VAL A 19 -18.01 8.80 4.86
C VAL A 19 -17.24 7.55 5.29
N MET A 20 -17.54 6.39 4.71
CA MET A 20 -16.96 5.10 5.08
C MET A 20 -15.87 4.67 4.10
N LYS A 21 -14.81 4.05 4.62
CA LYS A 21 -13.70 3.52 3.80
C LYS A 21 -13.12 2.24 4.39
N ILE A 22 -12.53 1.44 3.52
CA ILE A 22 -11.66 0.32 3.88
C ILE A 22 -10.22 0.83 3.81
N THR A 23 -9.41 0.53 4.83
CA THR A 23 -8.01 0.96 4.90
C THR A 23 -7.19 -0.01 5.75
N ASN A 24 -5.90 -0.11 5.47
CA ASN A 24 -4.97 -0.85 6.29
C ASN A 24 -4.59 -0.06 7.55
N MET A 25 -4.31 -0.76 8.64
CA MET A 25 -3.91 -0.14 9.91
C MET A 25 -2.43 0.28 9.88
N SER A 26 -2.07 1.24 9.04
CA SER A 26 -0.73 1.81 8.94
C SER A 26 -0.77 3.30 9.30
N THR A 27 0.22 3.76 10.04
CA THR A 27 0.36 5.16 10.42
C THR A 27 1.28 5.96 9.50
N GLY A 28 2.03 5.29 8.62
CA GLY A 28 3.06 5.90 7.80
C GLY A 28 4.33 6.29 8.55
N ARG A 29 4.46 5.92 9.85
CA ARG A 29 5.59 6.32 10.70
C ARG A 29 6.94 6.02 10.08
N LEU A 30 7.13 4.80 9.56
CA LEU A 30 8.40 4.41 8.94
C LEU A 30 8.80 5.34 7.78
N GLY A 31 7.87 5.60 6.86
CA GLY A 31 8.15 6.49 5.72
C GLY A 31 8.48 7.92 6.16
N ILE A 32 7.82 8.44 7.21
CA ILE A 32 8.12 9.76 7.78
C ILE A 32 9.52 9.81 8.40
N GLU A 33 9.90 8.78 9.18
CA GLU A 33 11.23 8.68 9.81
C GLU A 33 12.34 8.60 8.74
N LEU A 34 12.15 7.78 7.71
CA LEU A 34 13.08 7.68 6.59
C LEU A 34 13.20 9.00 5.83
N THR A 35 12.06 9.67 5.58
CA THR A 35 12.03 11.00 4.94
C THR A 35 12.87 12.01 5.72
N LYS A 36 12.63 12.11 7.03
CA LYS A 36 13.43 12.98 7.93
C LYS A 36 14.92 12.67 7.83
N ASN A 37 15.29 11.38 7.86
CA ASN A 37 16.70 10.98 7.86
C ASN A 37 17.40 11.35 6.54
N TYR A 38 16.74 11.14 5.38
CA TYR A 38 17.30 11.54 4.09
C TYR A 38 17.37 13.05 3.91
N LEU A 39 16.39 13.81 4.39
CA LEU A 39 16.43 15.28 4.36
C LEU A 39 17.56 15.85 5.21
N ASN A 40 17.90 15.25 6.35
CA ASN A 40 19.02 15.64 7.19
C ASN A 40 20.40 15.48 6.50
N GLU A 41 20.49 14.64 5.47
CA GLU A 41 21.68 14.47 4.63
C GLU A 41 21.61 15.29 3.33
N ASP A 42 20.75 16.30 3.31
CA ASP A 42 20.58 17.21 2.18
C ASP A 42 20.13 16.52 0.86
N ALA A 43 19.47 15.36 0.94
CA ALA A 43 18.85 14.71 -0.19
C ALA A 43 17.58 15.44 -0.64
N HIS A 44 17.23 15.33 -1.92
CA HIS A 44 15.88 15.68 -2.39
C HIS A 44 14.95 14.48 -2.17
N VAL A 45 13.87 14.68 -1.45
CA VAL A 45 12.90 13.61 -1.14
C VAL A 45 11.54 13.94 -1.72
N THR A 46 10.97 12.98 -2.47
CA THR A 46 9.55 12.99 -2.82
C THR A 46 8.82 12.02 -1.90
N LEU A 47 7.91 12.53 -1.07
CA LEU A 47 7.06 11.72 -0.19
C LEU A 47 5.66 11.66 -0.75
N ILE A 48 5.19 10.45 -1.06
CA ILE A 48 3.81 10.16 -1.49
C ILE A 48 3.07 9.52 -0.32
N GLY A 49 1.95 10.07 0.10
CA GLY A 49 1.19 9.55 1.22
C GLY A 49 -0.20 10.13 1.34
N THR A 50 -1.03 9.54 2.18
CA THR A 50 -2.38 10.04 2.46
C THR A 50 -2.34 11.28 3.35
N ARG A 51 -3.46 12.00 3.39
CA ARG A 51 -3.65 13.15 4.27
C ARG A 51 -3.29 12.85 5.73
N SER A 52 -3.55 11.63 6.20
CA SER A 52 -3.22 11.21 7.58
C SER A 52 -1.71 11.20 7.84
N VAL A 53 -0.89 10.90 6.85
CA VAL A 53 0.58 10.96 6.95
C VAL A 53 1.05 12.41 7.14
N PHE A 54 0.57 13.32 6.28
CA PHE A 54 0.97 14.73 6.31
C PHE A 54 0.41 15.52 7.50
N ARG A 55 -0.68 15.02 8.14
CA ARG A 55 -1.26 15.59 9.36
C ARG A 55 -0.89 14.83 10.64
N SER A 56 0.04 13.90 10.55
CA SER A 56 0.50 13.18 11.74
C SER A 56 1.34 14.10 12.63
N GLY A 57 1.18 13.97 13.95
CA GLY A 57 1.99 14.74 14.90
C GLY A 57 3.50 14.50 14.75
N LEU A 58 3.91 13.39 14.10
CA LEU A 58 5.31 13.12 13.79
C LEU A 58 5.82 13.97 12.62
N PHE A 59 5.02 14.12 11.56
CA PHE A 59 5.35 14.97 10.41
C PHE A 59 5.49 16.42 10.83
N GLU A 60 4.58 16.91 11.67
CA GLU A 60 4.60 18.25 12.24
C GLU A 60 5.80 18.47 13.18
N ARG A 61 6.08 17.51 14.07
CA ARG A 61 7.20 17.57 15.03
C ARG A 61 8.56 17.71 14.34
N TYR A 62 8.72 17.11 13.18
CA TYR A 62 9.96 17.21 12.41
C TYR A 62 9.99 18.42 11.47
N HIS A 63 8.97 19.27 11.47
CA HIS A 63 8.85 20.45 10.60
C HIS A 63 9.13 20.12 9.12
N LEU A 64 8.63 18.95 8.68
CA LEU A 64 8.94 18.46 7.34
C LEU A 64 8.33 19.32 6.24
N SER A 65 7.16 19.93 6.48
CA SER A 65 6.50 20.86 5.56
C SER A 65 7.36 22.05 5.15
N ASP A 66 8.28 22.47 6.02
CA ASP A 66 9.08 23.66 5.84
C ASP A 66 10.41 23.38 5.11
N ASN A 67 10.70 22.10 4.84
CA ASN A 67 11.96 21.71 4.22
C ASN A 67 11.92 21.89 2.70
N PRO A 68 12.77 22.76 2.11
CA PRO A 68 12.75 23.07 0.68
C PRO A 68 13.17 21.89 -0.21
N ASN A 69 13.78 20.84 0.35
CA ASN A 69 14.17 19.63 -0.37
C ASN A 69 13.07 18.54 -0.33
N LEU A 70 11.92 18.80 0.32
CA LEU A 70 10.79 17.89 0.36
C LEU A 70 9.73 18.27 -0.69
N LYS A 71 9.42 17.33 -1.58
CA LYS A 71 8.23 17.35 -2.42
C LYS A 71 7.19 16.43 -1.80
N SER A 72 6.05 16.97 -1.39
CA SER A 72 4.92 16.20 -0.85
C SER A 72 3.86 15.98 -1.91
N ILE A 73 3.44 14.73 -2.13
CA ILE A 73 2.35 14.36 -3.03
C ILE A 73 1.27 13.69 -2.19
N GLN A 74 0.16 14.39 -1.99
CA GLN A 74 -0.97 13.84 -1.26
C GLN A 74 -1.84 12.98 -2.17
N ILE A 75 -2.17 11.80 -1.67
CA ILE A 75 -3.07 10.83 -2.31
C ILE A 75 -4.12 10.37 -1.29
N GLU A 76 -5.14 9.67 -1.75
CA GLU A 76 -6.07 8.97 -0.86
C GLU A 76 -6.20 7.50 -1.23
N THR A 77 -6.46 7.18 -2.50
CA THR A 77 -6.72 5.81 -2.95
C THR A 77 -5.49 5.11 -3.54
N THR A 78 -5.59 3.81 -3.77
CA THR A 78 -4.57 3.05 -4.52
C THR A 78 -4.45 3.58 -5.96
N GLU A 79 -5.56 3.99 -6.57
CA GLU A 79 -5.54 4.58 -7.91
C GLU A 79 -4.80 5.92 -7.94
N ASP A 80 -4.99 6.76 -6.91
CA ASP A 80 -4.25 8.02 -6.79
C ASP A 80 -2.74 7.75 -6.63
N MET A 81 -2.38 6.75 -5.82
CA MET A 81 -0.98 6.37 -5.63
C MET A 81 -0.37 5.82 -6.94
N TYR A 82 -1.14 5.05 -7.73
CA TYR A 82 -0.72 4.58 -9.05
C TYR A 82 -0.35 5.76 -9.94
N ARG A 83 -1.28 6.73 -10.09
CA ARG A 83 -1.08 7.93 -10.91
C ARG A 83 0.07 8.80 -10.40
N ALA A 84 0.21 8.93 -9.09
CA ALA A 84 1.31 9.69 -8.49
C ALA A 84 2.66 9.04 -8.81
N LEU A 85 2.81 7.72 -8.64
CA LEU A 85 4.02 6.99 -8.98
C LEU A 85 4.31 7.04 -10.49
N GLU A 86 3.31 6.84 -11.33
CA GLU A 86 3.45 6.93 -12.79
C GLU A 86 3.89 8.32 -13.25
N SER A 87 3.32 9.38 -12.67
CA SER A 87 3.70 10.77 -13.00
C SER A 87 5.14 11.12 -12.62
N GLU A 88 5.72 10.43 -11.65
CA GLU A 88 7.11 10.57 -11.22
C GLU A 88 8.09 9.70 -12.03
N ALA A 89 7.62 8.83 -12.94
CA ALA A 89 8.45 7.89 -13.70
C ALA A 89 9.54 8.57 -14.56
N GLY A 90 9.32 9.81 -14.99
CA GLY A 90 10.31 10.60 -15.73
C GLY A 90 11.43 11.18 -14.87
N THR A 91 11.33 11.11 -13.55
CA THR A 91 12.32 11.64 -12.60
C THR A 91 13.39 10.58 -12.35
N ASN A 92 14.66 10.98 -12.43
CA ASN A 92 15.76 10.07 -12.14
C ASN A 92 15.99 9.95 -10.65
N TYR A 93 15.35 8.96 -10.02
CA TYR A 93 15.54 8.62 -8.61
C TYR A 93 16.75 7.68 -8.42
N ASP A 94 17.54 7.94 -7.39
CA ASP A 94 18.62 7.03 -6.95
C ASP A 94 18.04 5.84 -6.14
N LEU A 95 16.96 6.11 -5.39
CA LEU A 95 16.31 5.15 -4.50
C LEU A 95 14.79 5.35 -4.49
N VAL A 96 14.06 4.25 -4.57
CA VAL A 96 12.61 4.21 -4.35
C VAL A 96 12.32 3.26 -3.19
N ILE A 97 11.74 3.78 -2.11
CA ILE A 97 11.29 3.00 -0.95
C ILE A 97 9.76 2.94 -0.96
N HIS A 98 9.22 1.78 -1.31
CA HIS A 98 7.78 1.57 -1.33
C HIS A 98 7.32 0.95 0.00
N SER A 99 7.08 1.81 1.02
CA SER A 99 6.72 1.40 2.38
C SER A 99 5.23 1.60 2.73
N SER A 100 4.43 2.00 1.76
CA SER A 100 2.97 2.13 1.95
C SER A 100 2.28 0.79 2.14
N ALA A 101 1.29 0.77 3.01
CA ALA A 101 0.37 -0.35 3.18
C ALA A 101 -0.80 -0.21 2.18
N VAL A 102 -0.53 -0.56 0.92
CA VAL A 102 -1.50 -0.48 -0.16
C VAL A 102 -2.62 -1.50 0.06
N GLY A 103 -3.87 -1.09 -0.12
CA GLY A 103 -5.02 -1.98 -0.06
C GLY A 103 -4.99 -2.98 -1.23
N ASP A 104 -5.21 -4.27 -0.95
CA ASP A 104 -5.32 -5.31 -1.97
C ASP A 104 -6.70 -5.34 -2.63
N TYR A 105 -7.70 -4.77 -1.96
CA TYR A 105 -9.09 -4.73 -2.38
C TYR A 105 -9.66 -3.34 -2.24
N LYS A 106 -10.58 -2.99 -3.15
CA LYS A 106 -11.42 -1.79 -3.09
C LYS A 106 -12.89 -2.16 -3.23
N PRO A 107 -13.82 -1.36 -2.66
CA PRO A 107 -15.23 -1.49 -2.95
C PRO A 107 -15.51 -1.37 -4.46
N GLU A 108 -16.34 -2.25 -4.97
CA GLU A 108 -16.83 -2.16 -6.36
C GLU A 108 -18.25 -1.59 -6.37
N PHE A 109 -19.11 -2.12 -5.49
CA PHE A 109 -20.45 -1.61 -5.22
C PHE A 109 -20.98 -2.17 -3.90
N SER A 110 -22.06 -1.56 -3.41
CA SER A 110 -22.80 -2.01 -2.22
C SER A 110 -24.23 -2.40 -2.60
N PHE A 111 -24.85 -3.28 -1.82
CA PHE A 111 -26.23 -3.72 -1.98
C PHE A 111 -26.82 -4.21 -0.67
N ARG A 112 -28.15 -4.28 -0.58
CA ARG A 112 -28.84 -4.96 0.52
C ARG A 112 -28.98 -6.46 0.21
N MET A 113 -28.72 -7.31 1.18
CA MET A 113 -28.79 -8.75 0.99
C MET A 113 -30.20 -9.21 0.61
N GLU A 114 -31.23 -8.54 1.17
CA GLU A 114 -32.64 -8.82 0.88
C GLU A 114 -33.00 -8.53 -0.58
N ASP A 115 -32.52 -7.40 -1.11
CA ASP A 115 -32.79 -7.02 -2.50
C ASP A 115 -32.12 -7.99 -3.49
N LEU A 116 -30.92 -8.43 -3.16
CA LEU A 116 -30.22 -9.45 -3.95
C LEU A 116 -30.96 -10.80 -3.93
N ALA A 117 -31.46 -11.20 -2.75
CA ALA A 117 -32.24 -12.43 -2.62
C ALA A 117 -33.56 -12.37 -3.42
N GLU A 118 -34.20 -11.21 -3.46
CA GLU A 118 -35.41 -10.99 -4.28
C GLU A 118 -35.11 -11.06 -5.78
N GLU A 119 -33.97 -10.45 -6.23
CA GLU A 119 -33.53 -10.50 -7.62
C GLU A 119 -33.24 -11.93 -8.07
N ILE A 120 -32.55 -12.73 -7.25
CA ILE A 120 -32.32 -14.16 -7.51
C ILE A 120 -33.65 -14.95 -7.55
N SER A 121 -34.56 -14.70 -6.61
CA SER A 121 -35.86 -15.34 -6.57
C SER A 121 -36.68 -15.10 -7.86
N LYS A 122 -36.67 -13.88 -8.38
CA LYS A 122 -37.32 -13.53 -9.64
C LYS A 122 -36.70 -14.29 -10.82
N ALA A 123 -35.38 -14.37 -10.88
CA ALA A 123 -34.71 -15.13 -11.93
C ALA A 123 -35.01 -16.62 -11.88
N VAL A 124 -35.18 -17.20 -10.70
CA VAL A 124 -35.60 -18.60 -10.52
C VAL A 124 -37.00 -18.83 -11.08
N VAL A 125 -37.95 -17.93 -10.79
CA VAL A 125 -39.35 -18.01 -11.32
C VAL A 125 -39.36 -17.90 -12.85
N GLU A 126 -38.45 -17.12 -13.44
CA GLU A 126 -38.30 -17.00 -14.90
C GLU A 126 -37.55 -18.18 -15.55
N GLY A 127 -37.17 -19.19 -14.78
CA GLY A 127 -36.44 -20.36 -15.26
C GLY A 127 -34.93 -20.15 -15.44
N LYS A 128 -34.38 -19.02 -14.99
CA LYS A 128 -32.93 -18.68 -14.99
C LYS A 128 -32.28 -19.21 -13.71
N ILE A 129 -32.01 -20.49 -13.67
CA ILE A 129 -31.50 -21.19 -12.45
C ILE A 129 -30.13 -21.83 -12.63
N SER A 130 -29.47 -21.62 -13.76
CA SER A 130 -28.12 -22.13 -13.94
C SER A 130 -27.13 -21.42 -13.00
N ARG A 131 -26.05 -22.13 -12.64
CA ARG A 131 -24.95 -21.55 -11.83
C ARG A 131 -24.43 -20.26 -12.45
N ASP A 132 -24.31 -20.21 -13.76
CA ASP A 132 -23.69 -19.08 -14.46
C ASP A 132 -24.62 -17.84 -14.45
N GLU A 133 -25.92 -18.03 -14.65
CA GLU A 133 -26.92 -16.97 -14.52
C GLU A 133 -27.00 -16.42 -13.10
N ILE A 134 -26.93 -17.26 -12.08
CA ILE A 134 -26.85 -16.82 -10.68
C ILE A 134 -25.54 -16.06 -10.44
N LEU A 135 -24.41 -16.55 -10.97
CA LEU A 135 -23.13 -15.88 -10.83
C LEU A 135 -23.13 -14.49 -11.49
N ASP A 136 -23.78 -14.34 -12.64
CA ASP A 136 -23.94 -13.04 -13.32
C ASP A 136 -24.72 -12.05 -12.45
N ILE A 137 -25.83 -12.47 -11.82
CA ILE A 137 -26.57 -11.64 -10.87
C ILE A 137 -25.68 -11.25 -9.68
N LEU A 138 -24.99 -12.20 -9.07
CA LEU A 138 -24.08 -11.94 -7.93
C LEU A 138 -22.91 -11.01 -8.31
N THR A 139 -22.48 -11.07 -9.56
CA THR A 139 -21.34 -10.28 -10.04
C THR A 139 -21.76 -8.87 -10.44
N ASN A 140 -22.95 -8.70 -10.96
CA ASN A 140 -23.47 -7.42 -11.45
C ASN A 140 -24.97 -7.27 -11.19
N PRO A 141 -25.45 -7.22 -9.92
CA PRO A 141 -26.85 -7.09 -9.59
C PRO A 141 -27.43 -5.75 -10.03
N ASN A 142 -28.75 -5.73 -10.27
CA ASN A 142 -29.48 -4.49 -10.54
C ASN A 142 -29.77 -3.70 -9.26
N CYS A 143 -29.74 -4.36 -8.10
CA CYS A 143 -30.08 -3.81 -6.79
C CYS A 143 -28.93 -3.05 -6.10
N LYS A 144 -27.98 -2.51 -6.87
CA LYS A 144 -26.86 -1.72 -6.31
C LYS A 144 -27.38 -0.48 -5.57
N VAL A 145 -26.83 -0.24 -4.38
CA VAL A 145 -27.02 1.03 -3.68
C VAL A 145 -26.13 2.07 -4.36
N ASN A 146 -26.71 3.24 -4.68
CA ASN A 146 -25.98 4.30 -5.39
C ASN A 146 -24.91 4.91 -4.48
N ASP A 147 -23.67 4.94 -4.96
CA ASP A 147 -22.47 5.25 -4.19
C ASP A 147 -22.15 6.76 -4.11
N ASP A 148 -22.91 7.62 -4.80
CA ASP A 148 -22.62 9.07 -4.90
C ASP A 148 -22.96 9.86 -3.63
N THR A 149 -23.51 9.21 -2.60
CA THR A 149 -23.91 9.84 -1.36
C THR A 149 -23.67 8.91 -0.16
N LYS A 150 -23.79 9.46 1.04
CA LYS A 150 -23.72 8.68 2.26
C LYS A 150 -24.83 7.60 2.28
N ILE A 151 -24.41 6.34 2.40
CA ILE A 151 -25.33 5.21 2.59
C ILE A 151 -26.12 5.41 3.88
N SER A 152 -27.45 5.15 3.84
CA SER A 152 -28.31 5.30 5.00
C SER A 152 -27.86 4.40 6.16
N SER A 153 -27.78 4.95 7.37
CA SER A 153 -27.50 4.18 8.58
C SER A 153 -28.64 3.25 9.02
N TYR A 154 -29.77 3.29 8.33
CA TYR A 154 -30.93 2.42 8.58
C TYR A 154 -30.94 1.18 7.66
N GLU A 155 -30.00 1.05 6.75
CA GLU A 155 -29.89 -0.12 5.89
C GLU A 155 -29.40 -1.32 6.70
N SER A 156 -30.29 -2.32 6.89
CA SER A 156 -29.90 -3.60 7.47
C SER A 156 -29.21 -4.47 6.41
N ASN A 157 -28.29 -5.35 6.86
CA ASN A 157 -27.63 -6.32 6.00
C ASN A 157 -26.91 -5.71 4.76
N LEU A 158 -26.35 -4.50 4.93
CA LEU A 158 -25.55 -3.87 3.90
C LEU A 158 -24.32 -4.74 3.58
N THR A 159 -24.18 -5.07 2.32
CA THR A 159 -23.08 -5.89 1.81
C THR A 159 -22.24 -5.08 0.83
N VAL A 160 -20.92 -5.22 0.91
CA VAL A 160 -19.97 -4.57 0.01
C VAL A 160 -19.26 -5.64 -0.81
N LYS A 161 -19.39 -5.58 -2.13
CA LYS A 161 -18.57 -6.38 -3.03
C LYS A 161 -17.22 -5.72 -3.19
N LEU A 162 -16.15 -6.51 -2.99
CA LEU A 162 -14.79 -6.05 -3.16
C LEU A 162 -14.21 -6.56 -4.49
N THR A 163 -13.40 -5.73 -5.14
CA THR A 163 -12.58 -6.08 -6.30
C THR A 163 -11.11 -5.80 -6.01
N LEU A 164 -10.22 -6.38 -6.81
CA LEU A 164 -8.78 -6.22 -6.64
C LEU A 164 -8.34 -4.81 -7.05
N THR A 165 -7.38 -4.27 -6.31
CA THR A 165 -6.63 -3.08 -6.69
C THR A 165 -5.45 -3.42 -7.62
N PRO A 166 -4.90 -2.45 -8.37
CA PRO A 166 -3.65 -2.63 -9.09
C PRO A 166 -2.49 -2.97 -8.15
N LYS A 167 -1.62 -3.88 -8.56
CA LYS A 167 -0.40 -4.23 -7.81
C LYS A 167 0.73 -3.26 -8.12
N LEU A 168 0.80 -2.14 -7.40
CA LEU A 168 1.74 -1.04 -7.65
C LEU A 168 3.21 -1.50 -7.72
N ILE A 169 3.61 -2.40 -6.83
CA ILE A 169 4.98 -2.93 -6.78
C ILE A 169 5.43 -3.58 -8.12
N SER A 170 4.50 -4.11 -8.91
CA SER A 170 4.81 -4.76 -10.19
C SER A 170 5.21 -3.77 -11.30
N HIS A 171 4.89 -2.49 -11.14
CA HIS A 171 5.21 -1.43 -12.10
C HIS A 171 6.48 -0.65 -11.74
N LEU A 172 6.97 -0.76 -10.50
CA LEU A 172 8.07 0.09 -10.02
C LEU A 172 9.35 -0.05 -10.86
N ARG A 173 9.70 -1.26 -11.33
CA ARG A 173 10.90 -1.46 -12.15
C ARG A 173 10.76 -0.84 -13.54
N GLU A 174 9.57 -0.85 -14.12
CA GLU A 174 9.28 -0.19 -15.38
C GLU A 174 9.38 1.33 -15.26
N TRP A 175 8.77 1.90 -14.21
CA TRP A 175 8.78 3.34 -13.97
C TRP A 175 10.13 3.88 -13.55
N TYR A 176 10.90 3.10 -12.79
CA TYR A 176 12.18 3.51 -12.21
C TYR A 176 13.31 2.51 -12.53
N PRO A 177 13.68 2.34 -13.80
CA PRO A 177 14.60 1.28 -14.23
C PRO A 177 15.98 1.38 -13.61
N ASN A 178 16.43 2.60 -13.29
CA ASN A 178 17.77 2.89 -12.75
C ASN A 178 17.80 3.06 -11.23
N ALA A 179 16.65 3.16 -10.55
CA ALA A 179 16.60 3.33 -9.12
C ALA A 179 16.94 2.03 -8.37
N LEU A 180 17.49 2.16 -7.16
CA LEU A 180 17.49 1.08 -6.18
C LEU A 180 16.05 0.92 -5.66
N LEU A 181 15.43 -0.24 -5.84
CA LEU A 181 14.06 -0.49 -5.45
C LEU A 181 14.00 -1.30 -4.16
N VAL A 182 13.40 -0.73 -3.12
CA VAL A 182 13.19 -1.37 -1.83
C VAL A 182 11.71 -1.43 -1.53
N GLY A 183 11.17 -2.64 -1.38
CA GLY A 183 9.79 -2.89 -0.97
C GLY A 183 9.70 -3.48 0.42
N PHE A 184 8.47 -3.67 0.90
CA PHE A 184 8.21 -4.25 2.22
C PHE A 184 7.27 -5.45 2.11
N LYS A 185 7.47 -6.42 3.00
CA LYS A 185 6.56 -7.56 3.17
C LYS A 185 6.28 -7.76 4.64
N LEU A 186 5.00 -7.58 5.00
CA LEU A 186 4.48 -7.88 6.32
C LEU A 186 3.68 -9.18 6.26
N LEU A 187 3.96 -10.10 7.17
CA LEU A 187 3.13 -11.26 7.48
C LEU A 187 2.74 -11.22 8.95
N GLU A 188 1.92 -12.17 9.40
CA GLU A 188 1.50 -12.26 10.80
C GLU A 188 1.67 -13.69 11.31
N ASN A 189 2.44 -13.83 12.41
CA ASN A 189 2.62 -15.07 13.16
C ASN A 189 3.07 -16.25 12.28
N VAL A 190 4.15 -16.04 11.53
CA VAL A 190 4.75 -17.05 10.64
C VAL A 190 6.17 -17.38 11.08
N THR A 191 6.73 -18.49 10.59
CA THR A 191 8.14 -18.80 10.83
C THR A 191 9.04 -17.84 10.04
N LYS A 192 10.25 -17.60 10.55
CA LYS A 192 11.25 -16.76 9.86
C LYS A 192 11.55 -17.31 8.46
N GLU A 193 11.69 -18.62 8.32
CA GLU A 193 11.98 -19.29 7.04
C GLU A 193 10.88 -19.00 6.02
N TYR A 194 9.62 -19.13 6.41
CA TYR A 194 8.48 -18.84 5.53
C TYR A 194 8.39 -17.35 5.16
N LEU A 195 8.64 -16.46 6.12
CA LEU A 195 8.68 -15.02 5.86
C LEU A 195 9.76 -14.68 4.81
N MET A 196 10.98 -15.27 4.95
CA MET A 196 12.07 -15.07 4.00
C MET A 196 11.73 -15.61 2.61
N GLU A 197 11.13 -16.80 2.53
CA GLU A 197 10.71 -17.39 1.26
C GLU A 197 9.67 -16.51 0.54
N VAL A 198 8.66 -16.01 1.26
CA VAL A 198 7.64 -15.14 0.69
C VAL A 198 8.24 -13.81 0.22
N ALA A 199 9.15 -13.22 1.01
CA ALA A 199 9.83 -11.99 0.65
C ALA A 199 10.73 -12.17 -0.59
N GLN A 200 11.45 -13.28 -0.69
CA GLN A 200 12.28 -13.60 -1.85
C GLN A 200 11.43 -13.78 -3.11
N ARG A 201 10.31 -14.51 -3.02
CA ARG A 201 9.37 -14.65 -4.15
C ARG A 201 8.82 -13.30 -4.60
N LEU A 202 8.48 -12.40 -3.67
CA LEU A 202 8.03 -11.04 -3.98
C LEU A 202 9.11 -10.23 -4.68
N CYS A 203 10.35 -10.32 -4.20
CA CYS A 203 11.52 -9.65 -4.77
C CYS A 203 11.75 -10.09 -6.23
N VAL A 204 11.81 -11.39 -6.49
CA VAL A 204 12.03 -11.96 -7.82
C VAL A 204 10.88 -11.63 -8.77
N LYS A 205 9.62 -11.85 -8.32
CA LYS A 205 8.42 -11.64 -9.14
C LYS A 205 8.32 -10.21 -9.67
N ASN A 206 8.72 -9.21 -8.86
CA ASN A 206 8.56 -7.79 -9.19
C ASN A 206 9.89 -7.11 -9.56
N ASN A 207 10.95 -7.89 -9.76
CA ASN A 207 12.27 -7.38 -10.11
C ASN A 207 12.74 -6.24 -9.17
N MET A 208 12.48 -6.42 -7.86
CA MET A 208 12.97 -5.53 -6.82
C MET A 208 14.44 -5.81 -6.51
N ASP A 209 15.18 -4.82 -6.05
CA ASP A 209 16.53 -5.05 -5.56
C ASP A 209 16.51 -5.68 -4.16
N TYR A 210 15.62 -5.16 -3.30
CA TYR A 210 15.46 -5.66 -1.92
C TYR A 210 14.01 -5.62 -1.45
N ILE A 211 13.69 -6.55 -0.56
CA ILE A 211 12.47 -6.55 0.26
C ILE A 211 12.89 -6.54 1.73
N ILE A 212 12.30 -5.66 2.51
CA ILE A 212 12.40 -5.66 3.96
C ILE A 212 11.18 -6.42 4.50
N ALA A 213 11.45 -7.54 5.15
CA ALA A 213 10.42 -8.47 5.63
C ALA A 213 10.28 -8.38 7.15
N ASN A 214 9.06 -8.30 7.66
CA ASN A 214 8.76 -8.24 9.09
C ASN A 214 7.48 -9.00 9.45
N ASP A 215 7.38 -9.39 10.72
CA ASP A 215 6.19 -10.04 11.27
C ASP A 215 5.40 -9.05 12.14
N LEU A 216 4.09 -8.98 11.94
CA LEU A 216 3.20 -8.11 12.71
C LEU A 216 3.13 -8.52 14.20
N HIS A 217 3.30 -9.81 14.49
CA HIS A 217 3.34 -10.30 15.87
C HIS A 217 4.48 -9.67 16.66
N ASP A 218 5.68 -9.59 16.08
CA ASP A 218 6.84 -8.97 16.70
C ASP A 218 6.66 -7.45 16.85
N LEU A 219 6.11 -6.81 15.83
CA LEU A 219 5.78 -5.37 15.90
C LEU A 219 4.78 -5.05 17.03
N ARG A 220 3.77 -5.90 17.25
CA ARG A 220 2.79 -5.73 18.35
C ARG A 220 3.42 -5.91 19.74
N LYS A 221 4.49 -6.67 19.84
CA LYS A 221 5.28 -6.80 21.10
C LYS A 221 6.23 -5.64 21.34
N GLY A 222 6.34 -4.71 20.38
CA GLY A 222 7.28 -3.60 20.41
C GLY A 222 8.68 -3.96 19.90
N GLU A 223 8.83 -5.14 19.34
CA GLU A 223 10.06 -5.59 18.69
C GLU A 223 10.03 -5.15 17.22
N HIS A 224 10.83 -4.15 16.86
CA HIS A 224 10.90 -3.65 15.48
C HIS A 224 11.85 -4.50 14.62
N LEU A 225 11.76 -5.82 14.74
CA LEU A 225 12.60 -6.75 14.01
C LEU A 225 12.16 -6.86 12.55
N SER A 226 13.10 -6.62 11.63
CA SER A 226 12.89 -6.86 10.21
C SER A 226 14.16 -7.33 9.52
N PHE A 227 14.02 -7.93 8.34
CA PHE A 227 15.08 -8.68 7.67
C PHE A 227 15.25 -8.20 6.23
N LEU A 228 16.49 -8.06 5.77
CA LEU A 228 16.80 -7.71 4.39
C LEU A 228 16.88 -8.96 3.52
N VAL A 229 16.08 -8.97 2.46
CA VAL A 229 15.99 -10.08 1.49
C VAL A 229 16.17 -9.53 0.07
N ASN A 230 16.93 -10.23 -0.76
CA ASN A 230 17.04 -9.94 -2.19
C ASN A 230 16.64 -11.19 -3.03
N LYS A 231 16.93 -11.18 -4.31
CA LYS A 231 16.66 -12.33 -5.20
C LYS A 231 17.39 -13.62 -4.80
N ASP A 232 18.51 -13.52 -4.10
CA ASP A 232 19.34 -14.64 -3.65
C ASP A 232 18.95 -15.13 -2.24
N GLY A 233 17.97 -14.47 -1.61
CA GLY A 233 17.44 -14.80 -0.29
C GLY A 233 17.85 -13.82 0.82
N TYR A 234 17.82 -14.29 2.07
CA TYR A 234 18.14 -13.50 3.25
C TYR A 234 19.61 -13.05 3.26
N GLN A 235 19.87 -11.78 3.49
CA GLN A 235 21.19 -11.16 3.39
C GLN A 235 21.96 -11.11 4.73
N ASN A 236 21.52 -11.84 5.76
CA ASN A 236 22.08 -11.82 7.10
C ASN A 236 22.13 -10.39 7.71
N VAL A 237 21.13 -9.57 7.40
CA VAL A 237 20.97 -8.22 7.92
C VAL A 237 19.62 -8.12 8.63
N GLU A 238 19.66 -7.74 9.89
CA GLU A 238 18.52 -7.49 10.75
C GLU A 238 18.44 -6.00 11.07
N PHE A 239 17.23 -5.48 11.16
CA PHE A 239 16.94 -4.10 11.52
C PHE A 239 16.06 -4.07 12.77
N HIS A 240 16.38 -3.18 13.70
CA HIS A 240 15.65 -2.97 14.95
C HIS A 240 15.06 -1.57 15.04
N SER A 241 15.33 -0.71 14.06
CA SER A 241 14.85 0.66 14.02
C SER A 241 14.74 1.19 12.58
N PRO A 242 13.98 2.28 12.37
CA PRO A 242 14.02 3.01 11.09
C PRO A 242 15.42 3.53 10.72
N ASP A 243 16.24 3.86 11.73
CA ASP A 243 17.62 4.35 11.51
C ASP A 243 18.54 3.27 10.95
N ASP A 244 18.35 2.00 11.34
CA ASP A 244 19.08 0.87 10.76
C ASP A 244 18.73 0.68 9.28
N ILE A 245 17.42 0.76 8.95
CA ILE A 245 16.93 0.70 7.57
C ILE A 245 17.51 1.85 6.75
N TYR A 246 17.46 3.07 7.28
CA TYR A 246 18.04 4.24 6.64
C TYR A 246 19.54 4.05 6.36
N SER A 247 20.32 3.66 7.39
CA SER A 247 21.77 3.48 7.30
C SER A 247 22.13 2.45 6.23
N LYS A 248 21.39 1.34 6.17
CA LYS A 248 21.63 0.29 5.17
C LYS A 248 21.21 0.70 3.77
N THR A 249 20.07 1.32 3.59
CA THR A 249 19.61 1.77 2.27
C THR A 249 20.51 2.88 1.71
N LYS A 250 21.02 3.77 2.56
CA LYS A 250 22.06 4.76 2.21
C LYS A 250 23.34 4.08 1.73
N GLU A 251 23.86 3.08 2.47
CA GLU A 251 25.03 2.30 2.06
C GLU A 251 24.84 1.67 0.67
N LEU A 252 23.65 1.06 0.43
CA LEU A 252 23.36 0.40 -0.83
C LEU A 252 23.29 1.38 -2.01
N VAL A 253 22.73 2.56 -1.80
CA VAL A 253 22.69 3.63 -2.83
C VAL A 253 24.09 4.16 -3.17
N LEU A 254 25.00 4.18 -2.22
CA LEU A 254 26.36 4.65 -2.46
C LEU A 254 27.23 3.62 -3.20
N LYS A 255 26.84 2.34 -3.17
CA LYS A 255 27.55 1.24 -3.86
C LYS A 255 27.05 1.01 -5.27
N LYS A 256 25.92 1.61 -5.67
CA LYS A 256 25.34 1.52 -7.00
C LYS A 256 25.87 2.62 -7.90
#